data_a7db01d9bbf26d47368aae55c113fb7b
#
_entry.id   a7db01d9bbf26d47368aae55c113fb7b
#
_cell.length_a   1.000
_cell.length_b   1.000
_cell.length_c   1.000
_cell.angle_alpha   90.00
_cell.angle_beta   90.00
_cell.angle_gamma   90.00
#
_symmetry.space_group_name_H-M   'P 1'
#
loop_
_entity.id
_entity.type
_entity.pdbx_description
1 polymer ?
#
loop_
_entity_poly.entity_id
_entity_poly.type
_entity_poly.pdbx_seq_one_letter_code
_entity_poly.pdbx_strand_id
1 'polypeptide(L)'
;MTSVGIIGAGQAGTLAAVGLMNAGYDVTLYSDRTAESILNDTAPTGTAFIFGDTVAVERKHGVETFEDVAQPADGIHLYFNPKVGQELVQIKGELGEHAGYAVDVRLKSATRMTQLEAGGARLVIEKVTPERLDEIAAEHDLTIVATGKGDLAGLFERDPGRSVYDAPQRYLGMVIVKNIATDGSAFPNRLPGFTPVCFNFYGDIGEFFWVPFYHKTQGRCWNLVIEARTDTPLDTYRKVSSGDEMMERVREIVRTYAPWDWETMKDMDLVDDDTHPWLRGAFPPTVRRPVAHTESGHAIWGLGDSSFAFDPIGGQGAGCGARQAGYYTDAIIERGDGPFDETFMEETYRGFYEWHGGPSYNFTNLLLEPLDSTGRFVLTSAFGDPRVSQRFFQGFNRPWELYPMLAQKDLAREWVGAAAGGSWRTANAKGTFNIIVGQLRQKTRGRHFAYDDES
;
A
#
# COMPACT_ATOMS: atom_id res chain seq x y z
N MET A 1 35.87 -2.22 5.44
CA MET A 1 34.42 -2.46 5.68
C MET A 1 33.70 -1.43 4.83
N THR A 2 32.86 -1.87 3.94
CA THR A 2 32.13 -0.99 3.04
C THR A 2 31.17 -0.09 3.81
N SER A 3 31.24 1.21 3.56
CA SER A 3 30.44 2.23 4.23
C SER A 3 29.21 2.58 3.39
N VAL A 4 28.02 2.60 4.02
CA VAL A 4 26.76 2.92 3.36
C VAL A 4 26.06 4.05 4.08
N GLY A 5 25.84 5.17 3.37
CA GLY A 5 25.02 6.28 3.82
C GLY A 5 23.57 6.13 3.35
N ILE A 6 22.60 6.16 4.27
CA ILE A 6 21.16 6.07 3.95
C ILE A 6 20.48 7.32 4.46
N ILE A 7 19.83 8.08 3.56
CA ILE A 7 19.14 9.33 3.89
C ILE A 7 17.63 9.06 3.93
N GLY A 8 17.05 9.16 5.12
CA GLY A 8 15.61 8.98 5.35
C GLY A 8 15.28 7.77 6.20
N ALA A 9 14.67 8.03 7.36
CA ALA A 9 14.27 7.02 8.35
C ALA A 9 12.83 6.49 8.16
N GLY A 10 12.33 6.49 6.92
CA GLY A 10 11.06 5.86 6.57
C GLY A 10 11.14 4.32 6.54
N GLN A 11 10.03 3.66 6.22
CA GLN A 11 9.93 2.19 6.22
C GLN A 11 10.99 1.51 5.34
N ALA A 12 11.23 2.01 4.12
CA ALA A 12 12.20 1.42 3.19
C ALA A 12 13.65 1.69 3.64
N GLY A 13 13.97 2.95 4.03
CA GLY A 13 15.30 3.32 4.47
C GLY A 13 15.75 2.57 5.72
N THR A 14 14.89 2.47 6.73
CA THR A 14 15.20 1.72 7.95
C THR A 14 15.32 0.21 7.72
N LEU A 15 14.54 -0.36 6.79
CA LEU A 15 14.68 -1.78 6.42
C LEU A 15 16.05 -2.04 5.77
N ALA A 16 16.43 -1.23 4.79
CA ALA A 16 17.74 -1.36 4.15
C ALA A 16 18.89 -1.17 5.15
N ALA A 17 18.78 -0.16 6.04
CA ALA A 17 19.77 0.10 7.06
C ALA A 17 19.98 -1.08 8.01
N VAL A 18 18.89 -1.65 8.57
CA VAL A 18 18.96 -2.80 9.47
C VAL A 18 19.49 -4.03 8.74
N GLY A 19 19.02 -4.30 7.52
CA GLY A 19 19.47 -5.44 6.73
C GLY A 19 20.96 -5.39 6.43
N LEU A 20 21.49 -4.23 6.02
CA LEU A 20 22.92 -4.02 5.75
C LEU A 20 23.75 -4.07 7.03
N MET A 21 23.29 -3.46 8.12
CA MET A 21 23.95 -3.56 9.42
C MET A 21 24.09 -5.02 9.86
N ASN A 22 23.01 -5.81 9.77
CA ASN A 22 23.01 -7.23 10.11
C ASN A 22 23.95 -8.07 9.23
N ALA A 23 24.20 -7.59 7.99
CA ALA A 23 25.17 -8.20 7.07
C ALA A 23 26.61 -7.73 7.28
N GLY A 24 26.88 -6.84 8.25
CA GLY A 24 28.22 -6.40 8.64
C GLY A 24 28.76 -5.20 7.85
N TYR A 25 27.90 -4.41 7.20
CA TYR A 25 28.29 -3.15 6.58
C TYR A 25 28.40 -2.02 7.62
N ASP A 26 29.22 -1.01 7.35
CA ASP A 26 29.31 0.22 8.16
C ASP A 26 28.19 1.17 7.73
N VAL A 27 27.06 1.15 8.47
CA VAL A 27 25.85 1.87 8.10
C VAL A 27 25.73 3.17 8.88
N THR A 28 25.50 4.26 8.16
CA THR A 28 25.08 5.54 8.71
C THR A 28 23.66 5.87 8.21
N LEU A 29 22.69 6.02 9.12
CA LEU A 29 21.36 6.49 8.81
C LEU A 29 21.27 7.99 9.15
N TYR A 30 20.89 8.80 8.17
CA TYR A 30 20.63 10.22 8.31
C TYR A 30 19.11 10.46 8.41
N SER A 31 18.67 11.16 9.43
CA SER A 31 17.27 11.48 9.67
C SER A 31 17.13 12.94 10.14
N ASP A 32 16.11 13.63 9.66
CA ASP A 32 15.79 14.99 10.13
C ASP A 32 15.20 15.01 11.53
N ARG A 33 14.95 13.84 12.14
CA ARG A 33 14.29 13.67 13.44
C ARG A 33 14.82 12.48 14.21
N THR A 34 14.76 12.57 15.54
CA THR A 34 15.02 11.44 16.42
C THR A 34 13.88 10.42 16.35
N ALA A 35 14.12 9.19 16.81
CA ALA A 35 13.09 8.17 16.93
C ALA A 35 11.89 8.65 17.78
N GLU A 36 12.17 9.33 18.89
CA GLU A 36 11.15 9.92 19.76
C GLU A 36 10.31 10.98 19.03
N SER A 37 10.95 11.90 18.31
CA SER A 37 10.25 12.93 17.55
C SER A 37 9.44 12.35 16.39
N ILE A 38 9.94 11.31 15.68
CA ILE A 38 9.15 10.60 14.68
C ILE A 38 7.89 10.01 15.31
N LEU A 39 8.02 9.37 16.47
CA LEU A 39 6.91 8.73 17.16
C LEU A 39 5.85 9.71 17.63
N ASN A 40 6.27 10.85 18.22
CA ASN A 40 5.38 11.74 18.97
C ASN A 40 4.93 12.99 18.20
N ASP A 41 5.80 13.54 17.32
CA ASP A 41 5.63 14.89 16.78
C ASP A 41 5.27 14.91 15.29
N THR A 42 5.14 13.71 14.64
CA THR A 42 4.87 13.64 13.20
C THR A 42 3.48 13.14 12.87
N ALA A 43 2.96 13.56 11.73
CA ALA A 43 1.79 12.93 11.13
C ALA A 43 2.16 11.57 10.49
N PRO A 44 1.24 10.60 10.45
CA PRO A 44 1.43 9.38 9.67
C PRO A 44 1.56 9.74 8.18
N THR A 45 2.30 8.94 7.43
CA THR A 45 2.48 9.16 5.98
C THR A 45 1.52 8.35 5.13
N GLY A 46 0.71 7.49 5.74
CA GLY A 46 -0.28 6.62 5.11
C GLY A 46 -0.60 5.42 5.97
N THR A 47 -1.45 4.53 5.46
CA THR A 47 -1.83 3.28 6.12
C THR A 47 -0.66 2.29 6.21
N ALA A 48 0.26 2.35 5.25
CA ALA A 48 1.45 1.49 5.18
C ALA A 48 1.14 -0.02 5.30
N PHE A 49 0.01 -0.45 4.71
CA PHE A 49 -0.35 -1.87 4.65
C PHE A 49 0.70 -2.65 3.87
N ILE A 50 1.09 -3.81 4.40
CA ILE A 50 1.97 -4.75 3.72
C ILE A 50 1.33 -6.13 3.66
N PHE A 51 1.46 -6.78 2.51
CA PHE A 51 1.00 -8.15 2.28
C PHE A 51 1.97 -9.17 2.89
N GLY A 52 1.49 -10.37 3.17
CA GLY A 52 2.23 -11.39 3.90
C GLY A 52 3.60 -11.76 3.30
N ASP A 53 3.74 -11.83 1.98
CA ASP A 53 5.06 -12.08 1.35
C ASP A 53 6.04 -10.92 1.58
N THR A 54 5.56 -9.70 1.81
CA THR A 54 6.42 -8.55 2.18
C THR A 54 6.87 -8.66 3.63
N VAL A 55 6.03 -9.17 4.53
CA VAL A 55 6.42 -9.47 5.93
C VAL A 55 7.58 -10.47 5.95
N ALA A 56 7.57 -11.46 5.07
CA ALA A 56 8.68 -12.41 4.93
C ALA A 56 10.00 -11.72 4.54
N VAL A 57 9.95 -10.65 3.71
CA VAL A 57 11.13 -9.83 3.40
C VAL A 57 11.64 -9.08 4.63
N GLU A 58 10.75 -8.45 5.40
CA GLU A 58 11.11 -7.78 6.65
C GLU A 58 11.79 -8.76 7.63
N ARG A 59 11.20 -9.94 7.81
CA ARG A 59 11.75 -11.00 8.68
C ARG A 59 13.13 -11.49 8.20
N LYS A 60 13.29 -11.70 6.89
CA LYS A 60 14.57 -12.13 6.30
C LYS A 60 15.72 -11.19 6.65
N HIS A 61 15.48 -9.90 6.66
CA HIS A 61 16.49 -8.89 6.96
C HIS A 61 16.59 -8.53 8.44
N GLY A 62 15.83 -9.23 9.30
CA GLY A 62 15.93 -9.12 10.75
C GLY A 62 15.35 -7.85 11.33
N VAL A 63 14.42 -7.18 10.61
CA VAL A 63 13.68 -6.05 11.19
C VAL A 63 12.49 -6.54 12.01
N GLU A 64 12.09 -5.74 13.00
CA GLU A 64 10.89 -6.01 13.80
C GLU A 64 9.63 -6.03 12.93
N THR A 65 8.86 -7.10 12.99
CA THR A 65 7.71 -7.35 12.10
C THR A 65 6.35 -7.01 12.70
N PHE A 66 6.24 -6.89 14.01
CA PHE A 66 4.97 -6.66 14.73
C PHE A 66 3.90 -7.76 14.55
N GLU A 67 4.24 -8.92 14.03
CA GLU A 67 3.28 -10.00 13.72
C GLU A 67 2.53 -10.49 14.96
N ASP A 68 3.20 -10.53 16.12
CA ASP A 68 2.62 -11.01 17.38
C ASP A 68 1.58 -10.05 17.98
N VAL A 69 1.64 -8.78 17.64
CA VAL A 69 0.81 -7.72 18.25
C VAL A 69 -0.16 -7.08 17.28
N ALA A 70 0.20 -6.92 16.01
CA ALA A 70 -0.66 -6.30 15.01
C ALA A 70 -1.91 -7.16 14.74
N GLN A 71 -2.99 -6.50 14.36
CA GLN A 71 -4.19 -7.18 13.92
C GLN A 71 -3.98 -7.65 12.48
N PRO A 72 -4.09 -8.96 12.19
CA PRO A 72 -3.95 -9.46 10.83
C PRO A 72 -5.12 -9.01 9.95
N ALA A 73 -4.85 -8.84 8.66
CA ALA A 73 -5.85 -8.79 7.61
C ALA A 73 -5.72 -10.05 6.75
N ASP A 74 -6.66 -10.96 6.92
CA ASP A 74 -6.60 -12.29 6.31
C ASP A 74 -7.13 -12.29 4.88
N GLY A 75 -7.98 -11.31 4.54
CA GLY A 75 -8.60 -11.23 3.23
C GLY A 75 -9.11 -9.84 2.87
N ILE A 76 -9.75 -9.77 1.71
CA ILE A 76 -10.47 -8.59 1.24
C ILE A 76 -11.92 -8.97 1.00
N HIS A 77 -12.82 -8.11 1.45
CA HIS A 77 -14.22 -8.13 1.06
C HIS A 77 -14.55 -6.85 0.28
N LEU A 78 -14.89 -7.00 -0.98
CA LEU A 78 -15.16 -5.91 -1.90
C LEU A 78 -16.66 -5.81 -2.21
N TYR A 79 -17.25 -4.67 -1.86
CA TYR A 79 -18.49 -4.18 -2.47
C TYR A 79 -18.15 -3.43 -3.74
N PHE A 80 -18.63 -3.93 -4.86
CA PHE A 80 -18.41 -3.31 -6.16
C PHE A 80 -19.66 -2.61 -6.67
N ASN A 81 -19.56 -1.28 -6.84
CA ASN A 81 -20.61 -0.42 -7.33
C ASN A 81 -20.09 0.29 -8.58
N PRO A 82 -20.61 0.02 -9.79
CA PRO A 82 -20.14 0.70 -11.01
C PRO A 82 -20.40 2.20 -10.96
N LYS A 83 -21.45 2.63 -10.27
CA LYS A 83 -21.74 4.01 -9.90
C LYS A 83 -22.71 4.05 -8.72
N VAL A 84 -22.78 5.21 -8.06
CA VAL A 84 -23.65 5.44 -6.93
C VAL A 84 -25.09 5.01 -7.24
N GLY A 85 -25.64 4.21 -6.33
CA GLY A 85 -27.01 3.65 -6.47
C GLY A 85 -27.12 2.41 -7.36
N GLN A 86 -26.01 1.90 -7.89
CA GLN A 86 -25.94 0.64 -8.64
C GLN A 86 -24.98 -0.34 -7.92
N GLU A 87 -25.42 -0.86 -6.80
CA GLU A 87 -24.71 -1.95 -6.12
C GLU A 87 -24.80 -3.20 -7.00
N LEU A 88 -23.65 -3.72 -7.46
CA LEU A 88 -23.68 -4.86 -8.33
C LEU A 88 -23.48 -6.16 -7.59
N VAL A 89 -22.34 -6.34 -6.98
CA VAL A 89 -21.93 -7.64 -6.45
C VAL A 89 -20.89 -7.48 -5.37
N GLN A 90 -20.90 -8.44 -4.47
CA GLN A 90 -19.84 -8.61 -3.49
C GLN A 90 -18.96 -9.75 -3.92
N ILE A 91 -17.65 -9.57 -3.78
CA ILE A 91 -16.66 -10.63 -3.88
C ILE A 91 -15.71 -10.59 -2.70
N LYS A 92 -15.20 -11.74 -2.34
CA LYS A 92 -14.31 -11.93 -1.21
C LYS A 92 -13.25 -12.98 -1.51
N GLY A 93 -12.14 -12.88 -0.80
CA GLY A 93 -11.09 -13.88 -0.84
C GLY A 93 -9.99 -13.57 0.14
N GLU A 94 -9.27 -14.59 0.55
CA GLU A 94 -8.10 -14.48 1.40
C GLU A 94 -6.91 -13.95 0.60
N LEU A 95 -6.00 -13.25 1.29
CA LEU A 95 -4.80 -12.66 0.68
C LEU A 95 -3.67 -13.65 0.39
N GLY A 96 -3.81 -14.89 0.82
CA GLY A 96 -2.83 -15.97 0.62
C GLY A 96 -2.57 -16.77 1.88
N GLU A 97 -1.44 -17.45 1.91
CA GLU A 97 -1.02 -18.29 3.04
C GLU A 97 -0.70 -17.47 4.29
N HIS A 98 -0.24 -16.23 4.09
CA HIS A 98 0.14 -15.32 5.17
C HIS A 98 -0.73 -14.07 5.14
N ALA A 99 -1.26 -13.71 6.30
CA ALA A 99 -1.99 -12.45 6.46
C ALA A 99 -1.09 -11.23 6.24
N GLY A 100 -1.68 -10.16 5.72
CA GLY A 100 -1.06 -8.84 5.73
C GLY A 100 -1.38 -8.08 7.00
N TYR A 101 -0.74 -6.96 7.22
CA TYR A 101 -1.08 -6.04 8.29
C TYR A 101 -0.67 -4.59 7.98
N ALA A 102 -1.26 -3.66 8.71
CA ALA A 102 -0.85 -2.26 8.73
C ALA A 102 -0.41 -1.88 10.13
N VAL A 103 0.77 -1.28 10.24
CA VAL A 103 1.34 -0.76 11.49
C VAL A 103 1.70 0.70 11.27
N ASP A 104 1.45 1.51 12.27
CA ASP A 104 1.82 2.92 12.25
C ASP A 104 3.28 3.08 11.85
N VAL A 105 3.52 3.75 10.73
CA VAL A 105 4.86 3.93 10.18
C VAL A 105 5.80 4.65 11.14
N ARG A 106 5.24 5.52 12.01
CA ARG A 106 6.01 6.22 13.05
C ARG A 106 6.56 5.24 14.07
N LEU A 107 5.74 4.27 14.49
CA LEU A 107 6.16 3.19 15.39
C LEU A 107 7.21 2.29 14.72
N LYS A 108 6.97 1.86 13.48
CA LYS A 108 7.95 1.04 12.73
C LYS A 108 9.29 1.75 12.59
N SER A 109 9.28 3.01 12.18
CA SER A 109 10.51 3.81 12.01
C SER A 109 11.26 3.99 13.33
N ALA A 110 10.57 4.41 14.39
CA ALA A 110 11.19 4.61 15.70
C ALA A 110 11.79 3.31 16.27
N THR A 111 11.06 2.20 16.19
CA THR A 111 11.56 0.89 16.64
C THR A 111 12.81 0.47 15.89
N ARG A 112 12.82 0.62 14.56
CA ARG A 112 13.97 0.25 13.72
C ARG A 112 15.18 1.16 13.92
N MET A 113 14.96 2.45 14.19
CA MET A 113 16.05 3.36 14.58
C MET A 113 16.68 2.92 15.90
N THR A 114 15.87 2.54 16.91
CA THR A 114 16.37 1.98 18.16
C THR A 114 17.13 0.68 17.94
N GLN A 115 16.65 -0.18 17.04
CA GLN A 115 17.34 -1.42 16.66
C GLN A 115 18.70 -1.14 16.01
N LEU A 116 18.79 -0.12 15.14
CA LEU A 116 20.03 0.32 14.51
C LEU A 116 21.06 0.81 15.55
N GLU A 117 20.64 1.67 16.48
CA GLU A 117 21.53 2.13 17.57
C GLU A 117 22.05 0.98 18.41
N ALA A 118 21.16 0.06 18.82
CA ALA A 118 21.55 -1.13 19.59
C ALA A 118 22.50 -2.06 18.82
N GLY A 119 22.38 -2.11 17.50
CA GLY A 119 23.25 -2.89 16.60
C GLY A 119 24.58 -2.21 16.26
N GLY A 120 24.80 -0.95 16.70
CA GLY A 120 26.02 -0.22 16.49
C GLY A 120 26.11 0.58 15.18
N ALA A 121 24.99 0.72 14.45
CA ALA A 121 24.92 1.64 13.32
C ALA A 121 24.98 3.11 13.80
N ARG A 122 25.51 3.99 12.96
CA ARG A 122 25.56 5.42 13.28
C ARG A 122 24.24 6.10 12.86
N LEU A 123 23.58 6.76 13.81
CA LEU A 123 22.45 7.64 13.54
C LEU A 123 22.92 9.10 13.57
N VAL A 124 22.64 9.82 12.50
CA VAL A 124 22.95 11.25 12.36
C VAL A 124 21.63 12.02 12.25
N ILE A 125 21.34 12.85 13.24
CA ILE A 125 20.09 13.62 13.29
C ILE A 125 20.36 15.00 12.69
N GLU A 126 20.07 15.12 11.40
CA GLU A 126 20.20 16.38 10.65
C GLU A 126 19.27 16.41 9.44
N LYS A 127 18.83 17.60 9.04
CA LYS A 127 18.14 17.79 7.76
C LYS A 127 19.19 17.85 6.64
N VAL A 128 19.25 16.80 5.82
CA VAL A 128 20.15 16.72 4.68
C VAL A 128 19.66 17.66 3.56
N THR A 129 20.48 18.65 3.21
CA THR A 129 20.31 19.52 2.02
C THR A 129 21.03 18.91 0.82
N PRO A 130 20.82 19.41 -0.42
CA PRO A 130 21.59 18.95 -1.59
C PRO A 130 23.11 19.10 -1.41
N GLU A 131 23.58 20.19 -0.79
CA GLU A 131 25.00 20.42 -0.51
C GLU A 131 25.54 19.41 0.51
N ARG A 132 24.77 19.15 1.59
CA ARG A 132 25.14 18.13 2.59
C ARG A 132 25.12 16.72 2.00
N LEU A 133 24.18 16.43 1.08
CA LEU A 133 24.13 15.16 0.36
C LEU A 133 25.38 14.93 -0.50
N ASP A 134 25.93 15.98 -1.09
CA ASP A 134 27.17 15.91 -1.85
C ASP A 134 28.35 15.50 -0.97
N GLU A 135 28.47 16.11 0.22
CA GLU A 135 29.50 15.74 1.22
C GLU A 135 29.33 14.28 1.68
N ILE A 136 28.07 13.86 2.01
CA ILE A 136 27.76 12.48 2.42
C ILE A 136 28.13 11.50 1.30
N ALA A 137 27.82 11.81 0.05
CA ALA A 137 28.13 10.95 -1.07
C ALA A 137 29.65 10.81 -1.31
N ALA A 138 30.43 11.81 -0.94
CA ALA A 138 31.88 11.74 -0.95
C ALA A 138 32.47 10.91 0.23
N GLU A 139 31.76 10.81 1.34
CA GLU A 139 32.21 10.10 2.56
C GLU A 139 31.91 8.58 2.51
N HIS A 140 30.93 8.13 1.71
CA HIS A 140 30.47 6.74 1.68
C HIS A 140 30.77 6.04 0.36
N ASP A 141 30.98 4.72 0.42
CA ASP A 141 31.15 3.88 -0.78
C ASP A 141 29.83 3.72 -1.56
N LEU A 142 28.69 3.88 -0.88
CA LEU A 142 27.35 3.85 -1.44
C LEU A 142 26.43 4.82 -0.68
N THR A 143 25.67 5.63 -1.43
CA THR A 143 24.67 6.54 -0.85
C THR A 143 23.29 6.27 -1.39
N ILE A 144 22.34 5.98 -0.48
CA ILE A 144 20.93 5.66 -0.79
C ILE A 144 20.03 6.77 -0.27
N VAL A 145 19.14 7.28 -1.14
CA VAL A 145 18.15 8.31 -0.79
C VAL A 145 16.76 7.70 -0.68
N ALA A 146 16.23 7.65 0.54
CA ALA A 146 14.94 7.08 0.92
C ALA A 146 14.02 8.11 1.61
N THR A 147 14.07 9.38 1.17
CA THR A 147 13.35 10.50 1.80
C THR A 147 11.87 10.59 1.44
N GLY A 148 11.36 9.59 0.75
CA GLY A 148 9.96 9.57 0.33
C GLY A 148 9.66 10.62 -0.75
N LYS A 149 8.67 11.47 -0.51
CA LYS A 149 8.25 12.57 -1.41
C LYS A 149 8.90 13.91 -1.04
N GLY A 150 9.92 13.89 -0.20
CA GLY A 150 10.64 15.10 0.23
C GLY A 150 11.47 15.77 -0.88
N ASP A 151 12.09 16.90 -0.53
CA ASP A 151 12.83 17.76 -1.47
C ASP A 151 13.90 17.01 -2.29
N LEU A 152 14.64 16.09 -1.64
CA LEU A 152 15.68 15.29 -2.30
C LEU A 152 15.15 14.29 -3.34
N ALA A 153 13.88 13.89 -3.26
CA ALA A 153 13.25 13.05 -4.30
C ALA A 153 13.21 13.76 -5.66
N GLY A 154 13.21 15.09 -5.67
CA GLY A 154 13.26 15.92 -6.87
C GLY A 154 14.57 15.81 -7.66
N LEU A 155 15.64 15.29 -7.06
CA LEU A 155 16.92 15.03 -7.74
C LEU A 155 16.80 13.85 -8.73
N PHE A 156 15.89 12.92 -8.47
CA PHE A 156 15.65 11.77 -9.35
C PHE A 156 14.66 12.16 -10.45
N GLU A 157 15.16 12.14 -11.69
CA GLU A 157 14.36 12.48 -12.86
C GLU A 157 13.12 11.56 -12.98
N ARG A 158 11.96 12.18 -13.20
CA ARG A 158 10.75 11.44 -13.54
C ARG A 158 10.96 10.68 -14.85
N ASP A 159 10.68 9.39 -14.88
CA ASP A 159 10.73 8.60 -16.10
C ASP A 159 9.41 8.78 -16.91
N PRO A 160 9.44 9.54 -18.01
CA PRO A 160 8.23 9.82 -18.78
C PRO A 160 7.72 8.60 -19.57
N GLY A 161 8.60 7.61 -19.80
CA GLY A 161 8.22 6.36 -20.47
C GLY A 161 7.47 5.39 -19.56
N ARG A 162 7.57 5.57 -18.24
CA ARG A 162 6.96 4.70 -17.21
C ARG A 162 5.88 5.40 -16.41
N SER A 163 5.98 6.70 -16.22
CA SER A 163 4.98 7.49 -15.47
C SER A 163 3.80 7.85 -16.35
N VAL A 164 2.61 7.32 -16.03
CA VAL A 164 1.40 7.45 -16.86
C VAL A 164 0.67 8.78 -16.62
N TYR A 165 0.65 9.26 -15.36
CA TYR A 165 -0.13 10.42 -14.96
C TYR A 165 0.75 11.59 -14.56
N ASP A 166 0.39 12.82 -15.00
CA ASP A 166 1.08 14.06 -14.63
C ASP A 166 0.37 14.79 -13.46
N ALA A 167 -0.79 14.30 -13.03
CA ALA A 167 -1.59 14.88 -11.96
C ALA A 167 -2.14 13.78 -11.03
N PRO A 168 -2.50 14.13 -9.80
CA PRO A 168 -3.16 13.21 -8.88
C PRO A 168 -4.47 12.66 -9.48
N GLN A 169 -4.68 11.36 -9.37
CA GLN A 169 -5.89 10.69 -9.84
C GLN A 169 -6.96 10.62 -8.75
N ARG A 170 -6.53 10.69 -7.50
CA ARG A 170 -7.37 10.66 -6.29
C ARG A 170 -6.99 11.80 -5.35
N TYR A 171 -7.98 12.31 -4.63
CA TYR A 171 -7.74 13.05 -3.40
C TYR A 171 -7.89 12.09 -2.23
N LEU A 172 -6.89 12.05 -1.37
CA LEU A 172 -6.75 11.04 -0.33
C LEU A 172 -7.15 11.60 1.02
N GLY A 173 -7.86 10.79 1.81
CA GLY A 173 -8.16 11.04 3.19
C GLY A 173 -7.95 9.80 4.03
N MET A 174 -7.56 9.96 5.30
CA MET A 174 -7.36 8.86 6.22
C MET A 174 -7.70 9.30 7.64
N VAL A 175 -8.35 8.42 8.39
CA VAL A 175 -8.54 8.57 9.84
C VAL A 175 -8.17 7.27 10.55
N ILE A 176 -7.58 7.39 11.73
CA ILE A 176 -7.30 6.27 12.63
C ILE A 176 -8.33 6.31 13.74
N VAL A 177 -9.13 5.24 13.87
CA VAL A 177 -10.31 5.25 14.72
C VAL A 177 -10.32 4.11 15.74
N LYS A 178 -10.92 4.39 16.90
CA LYS A 178 -11.21 3.47 18.00
C LYS A 178 -12.71 3.16 18.11
N ASN A 179 -13.12 2.45 19.14
CA ASN A 179 -14.49 2.07 19.48
C ASN A 179 -15.14 1.11 18.48
N ILE A 180 -14.32 0.33 17.76
CA ILE A 180 -14.75 -0.73 16.87
C ILE A 180 -14.06 -2.02 17.32
N ALA A 181 -14.78 -3.14 17.36
CA ALA A 181 -14.18 -4.43 17.68
C ALA A 181 -13.01 -4.74 16.73
N THR A 182 -11.90 -5.24 17.27
CA THR A 182 -10.66 -5.50 16.52
C THR A 182 -10.46 -6.98 16.18
N ASP A 183 -11.54 -7.74 16.17
CA ASP A 183 -11.59 -9.13 15.72
C ASP A 183 -12.52 -9.26 14.49
N GLY A 184 -12.71 -10.45 13.98
CA GLY A 184 -13.58 -10.72 12.84
C GLY A 184 -15.05 -10.40 13.06
N SER A 185 -15.48 -10.02 14.28
CA SER A 185 -16.87 -9.68 14.61
C SER A 185 -17.28 -8.27 14.19
N ALA A 186 -16.32 -7.37 13.94
CA ALA A 186 -16.58 -5.98 13.60
C ALA A 186 -17.47 -5.80 12.36
N PHE A 187 -17.33 -6.67 11.38
CA PHE A 187 -18.07 -6.62 10.11
C PHE A 187 -18.81 -7.92 9.82
N PRO A 188 -19.90 -8.22 10.55
CA PRO A 188 -20.59 -9.51 10.46
C PRO A 188 -21.19 -9.80 9.08
N ASN A 189 -21.46 -8.75 8.28
CA ASN A 189 -21.98 -8.86 6.93
C ASN A 189 -20.90 -9.00 5.86
N ARG A 190 -19.62 -9.10 6.24
CA ARG A 190 -18.49 -9.14 5.31
C ARG A 190 -17.92 -10.55 5.19
N LEU A 191 -16.95 -10.89 6.02
CA LEU A 191 -16.28 -12.18 6.03
C LEU A 191 -16.35 -12.77 7.43
N PRO A 192 -17.32 -13.66 7.73
CA PRO A 192 -17.40 -14.28 9.03
C PRO A 192 -16.15 -15.14 9.31
N GLY A 193 -15.59 -15.01 10.51
CA GLY A 193 -14.51 -15.85 11.01
C GLY A 193 -13.08 -15.33 10.79
N PHE A 194 -12.89 -14.22 10.07
CA PHE A 194 -11.61 -13.55 9.97
C PHE A 194 -11.73 -12.03 9.79
N THR A 195 -10.61 -11.32 9.88
CA THR A 195 -10.57 -9.86 9.83
C THR A 195 -10.19 -9.38 8.43
N PRO A 196 -11.15 -8.91 7.62
CA PRO A 196 -10.88 -8.48 6.25
C PRO A 196 -10.46 -7.01 6.16
N VAL A 197 -9.81 -6.64 5.07
CA VAL A 197 -9.91 -5.28 4.52
C VAL A 197 -11.31 -5.16 3.89
N CYS A 198 -12.11 -4.21 4.38
CA CYS A 198 -13.48 -4.00 3.93
C CYS A 198 -13.54 -2.88 2.90
N PHE A 199 -13.69 -3.23 1.64
CA PHE A 199 -13.56 -2.30 0.52
C PHE A 199 -14.94 -1.92 -0.06
N ASN A 200 -15.17 -0.62 -0.26
CA ASN A 200 -16.33 -0.07 -0.95
C ASN A 200 -15.84 0.69 -2.19
N PHE A 201 -16.06 0.13 -3.36
CA PHE A 201 -15.62 0.70 -4.63
C PHE A 201 -16.79 1.28 -5.41
N TYR A 202 -16.65 2.53 -5.86
CA TYR A 202 -17.61 3.24 -6.70
C TYR A 202 -16.90 3.73 -7.96
N GLY A 203 -17.23 3.16 -9.10
CA GLY A 203 -16.54 3.43 -10.35
C GLY A 203 -16.55 4.90 -10.81
N ASP A 204 -17.55 5.66 -10.37
CA ASP A 204 -17.76 7.06 -10.76
C ASP A 204 -17.23 8.09 -9.74
N ILE A 205 -17.13 7.75 -8.46
CA ILE A 205 -16.76 8.73 -7.42
C ILE A 205 -15.47 8.39 -6.66
N GLY A 206 -15.00 7.14 -6.72
CA GLY A 206 -13.83 6.66 -5.97
C GLY A 206 -14.17 5.53 -5.02
N GLU A 207 -13.35 5.36 -4.00
CA GLU A 207 -13.45 4.25 -3.06
C GLU A 207 -13.15 4.68 -1.64
N PHE A 208 -13.59 3.86 -0.69
CA PHE A 208 -13.14 3.94 0.70
C PHE A 208 -13.18 2.56 1.34
N PHE A 209 -12.27 2.32 2.29
CA PHE A 209 -12.09 1.00 2.85
C PHE A 209 -11.54 1.04 4.28
N TRP A 210 -11.91 0.01 5.04
CA TRP A 210 -11.46 -0.24 6.40
C TRP A 210 -10.28 -1.18 6.37
N VAL A 211 -9.20 -0.80 7.08
CA VAL A 211 -7.99 -1.62 7.21
C VAL A 211 -7.74 -1.88 8.68
N PRO A 212 -7.54 -3.16 9.10
CA PRO A 212 -7.02 -3.46 10.44
C PRO A 212 -5.69 -2.74 10.64
N PHE A 213 -5.54 -2.02 11.73
CA PHE A 213 -4.40 -1.15 11.96
C PHE A 213 -3.85 -1.30 13.38
N TYR A 214 -2.53 -1.21 13.52
CA TYR A 214 -1.85 -1.17 14.82
C TYR A 214 -1.26 0.22 15.03
N HIS A 215 -1.88 0.98 15.91
CA HIS A 215 -1.48 2.35 16.22
C HIS A 215 -0.42 2.41 17.31
N LYS A 216 0.42 3.43 17.28
CA LYS A 216 1.57 3.61 18.20
C LYS A 216 1.23 3.64 19.69
N THR A 217 0.04 4.10 20.06
CA THR A 217 -0.43 4.17 21.48
C THR A 217 -1.69 3.35 21.71
N GLN A 218 -2.67 3.40 20.81
CA GLN A 218 -3.94 2.67 20.93
C GLN A 218 -3.76 1.15 20.77
N GLY A 219 -2.69 0.69 20.10
CA GLY A 219 -2.57 -0.69 19.69
C GLY A 219 -3.54 -1.05 18.56
N ARG A 220 -4.24 -2.18 18.66
CA ARG A 220 -5.19 -2.64 17.65
C ARG A 220 -6.37 -1.69 17.52
N CYS A 221 -6.61 -1.22 16.31
CA CYS A 221 -7.69 -0.30 15.94
C CYS A 221 -7.99 -0.42 14.45
N TRP A 222 -8.69 0.54 13.87
CA TRP A 222 -8.99 0.58 12.45
C TRP A 222 -8.48 1.86 11.80
N ASN A 223 -8.12 1.74 10.54
CA ASN A 223 -7.82 2.85 9.66
C ASN A 223 -8.86 2.89 8.55
N LEU A 224 -9.54 4.03 8.39
CA LEU A 224 -10.40 4.28 7.23
C LEU A 224 -9.63 5.13 6.25
N VAL A 225 -9.51 4.63 5.03
CA VAL A 225 -8.92 5.33 3.89
C VAL A 225 -10.03 5.72 2.92
N ILE A 226 -9.99 6.94 2.43
CA ILE A 226 -10.89 7.47 1.41
C ILE A 226 -10.06 7.96 0.23
N GLU A 227 -10.41 7.54 -0.96
CA GLU A 227 -9.72 7.84 -2.21
C GLU A 227 -10.74 8.39 -3.22
N ALA A 228 -11.09 9.66 -3.07
CA ALA A 228 -12.08 10.29 -3.92
C ALA A 228 -11.52 10.63 -5.29
N ARG A 229 -12.27 10.32 -6.36
CA ARG A 229 -12.02 10.97 -7.66
C ARG A 229 -12.22 12.47 -7.50
N THR A 230 -11.35 13.23 -8.12
CA THR A 230 -11.38 14.69 -8.00
C THR A 230 -12.70 15.28 -8.53
N ASP A 231 -13.23 16.27 -7.81
CA ASP A 231 -14.46 16.99 -8.14
C ASP A 231 -15.73 16.11 -8.18
N THR A 232 -15.76 15.03 -7.42
CA THR A 232 -16.92 14.15 -7.27
C THR A 232 -17.59 14.34 -5.89
N PRO A 233 -18.82 13.83 -5.69
CA PRO A 233 -19.51 13.94 -4.40
C PRO A 233 -18.80 13.27 -3.22
N LEU A 234 -17.85 12.36 -3.44
CA LEU A 234 -17.03 11.76 -2.40
C LEU A 234 -15.92 12.72 -1.91
N ASP A 235 -15.50 13.66 -2.74
CA ASP A 235 -14.40 14.59 -2.51
C ASP A 235 -14.83 15.79 -1.63
N THR A 236 -15.23 15.51 -0.40
CA THR A 236 -15.80 16.50 0.53
C THR A 236 -14.82 17.04 1.57
N TYR A 237 -13.60 16.49 1.62
CA TYR A 237 -12.65 16.74 2.72
C TYR A 237 -11.38 17.49 2.32
N ARG A 238 -11.27 18.00 1.09
CA ARG A 238 -10.07 18.77 0.63
C ARG A 238 -9.71 19.96 1.52
N LYS A 239 -10.72 20.60 2.12
CA LYS A 239 -10.55 21.83 2.91
C LYS A 239 -10.61 21.59 4.41
N VAL A 240 -10.77 20.36 4.85
CA VAL A 240 -10.77 19.99 6.26
C VAL A 240 -9.47 20.43 6.90
N SER A 241 -9.56 21.05 8.08
CA SER A 241 -8.43 21.62 8.81
C SER A 241 -8.22 21.03 10.20
N SER A 242 -9.16 20.18 10.66
CA SER A 242 -9.10 19.50 11.96
C SER A 242 -9.56 18.04 11.87
N GLY A 243 -9.19 17.27 12.90
CA GLY A 243 -9.66 15.89 13.05
C GLY A 243 -11.16 15.79 13.19
N ASP A 244 -11.79 16.70 13.95
CA ASP A 244 -13.23 16.73 14.15
C ASP A 244 -14.00 16.97 12.84
N GLU A 245 -13.55 17.93 12.03
CA GLU A 245 -14.10 18.16 10.71
C GLU A 245 -13.93 16.92 9.80
N MET A 246 -12.77 16.27 9.86
CA MET A 246 -12.52 15.06 9.08
C MET A 246 -13.45 13.93 9.51
N MET A 247 -13.65 13.72 10.82
CA MET A 247 -14.57 12.71 11.34
C MET A 247 -16.03 12.98 10.96
N GLU A 248 -16.45 14.24 10.92
CA GLU A 248 -17.78 14.62 10.44
C GLU A 248 -17.98 14.16 8.98
N ARG A 249 -17.02 14.47 8.09
CA ARG A 249 -17.07 14.03 6.69
C ARG A 249 -17.05 12.52 6.54
N VAL A 250 -16.20 11.84 7.32
CA VAL A 250 -16.13 10.38 7.35
C VAL A 250 -17.48 9.75 7.73
N ARG A 251 -18.11 10.25 8.80
CA ARG A 251 -19.44 9.75 9.22
C ARG A 251 -20.52 9.99 8.15
N GLU A 252 -20.49 11.14 7.47
CA GLU A 252 -21.38 11.43 6.34
C GLU A 252 -21.16 10.44 5.19
N ILE A 253 -19.90 10.19 4.82
CA ILE A 253 -19.52 9.26 3.73
C ILE A 253 -20.02 7.85 4.07
N VAL A 254 -19.73 7.34 5.25
CA VAL A 254 -20.16 5.99 5.65
C VAL A 254 -21.69 5.88 5.66
N ARG A 255 -22.38 6.84 6.27
CA ARG A 255 -23.85 6.84 6.32
C ARG A 255 -24.47 6.90 4.94
N THR A 256 -23.89 7.64 4.02
CA THR A 256 -24.44 7.86 2.67
C THR A 256 -24.13 6.70 1.73
N TYR A 257 -22.89 6.21 1.75
CA TYR A 257 -22.38 5.29 0.73
C TYR A 257 -22.21 3.85 1.23
N ALA A 258 -22.05 3.62 2.55
CA ALA A 258 -21.98 2.29 3.14
C ALA A 258 -22.92 2.14 4.35
N PRO A 259 -24.24 2.35 4.19
CA PRO A 259 -25.19 2.24 5.30
C PRO A 259 -25.20 0.87 5.98
N TRP A 260 -24.77 -0.19 5.28
CA TRP A 260 -24.60 -1.55 5.83
C TRP A 260 -23.47 -1.67 6.86
N ASP A 261 -22.48 -0.76 6.84
CA ASP A 261 -21.41 -0.68 7.85
C ASP A 261 -21.76 0.29 8.98
N TRP A 262 -22.84 1.08 8.85
CA TRP A 262 -23.13 2.17 9.77
C TRP A 262 -23.30 1.72 11.23
N GLU A 263 -24.00 0.62 11.48
CA GLU A 263 -24.19 0.11 12.84
C GLU A 263 -22.84 -0.26 13.52
N THR A 264 -21.88 -0.75 12.76
CA THR A 264 -20.52 -1.00 13.25
C THR A 264 -19.76 0.30 13.50
N MET A 265 -19.96 1.31 12.66
CA MET A 265 -19.14 2.52 12.60
C MET A 265 -19.73 3.73 13.35
N LYS A 266 -21.00 3.69 13.77
CA LYS A 266 -21.69 4.85 14.36
C LYS A 266 -21.01 5.44 15.60
N ASP A 267 -20.35 4.59 16.40
CA ASP A 267 -19.66 4.96 17.65
C ASP A 267 -18.14 5.16 17.45
N MET A 268 -17.65 5.13 16.20
CA MET A 268 -16.24 5.37 15.90
C MET A 268 -15.83 6.79 16.29
N ASP A 269 -14.61 6.92 16.79
CA ASP A 269 -13.97 8.19 17.09
C ASP A 269 -12.47 8.12 16.79
N LEU A 270 -11.81 9.27 16.69
CA LEU A 270 -10.37 9.31 16.54
C LEU A 270 -9.69 8.64 17.75
N VAL A 271 -8.54 8.00 17.52
CA VAL A 271 -7.73 7.48 18.63
C VAL A 271 -7.30 8.62 19.55
N ASP A 272 -7.20 8.29 20.86
CA ASP A 272 -6.73 9.24 21.87
C ASP A 272 -5.20 9.40 21.80
N ASP A 273 -4.71 10.45 22.43
CA ASP A 273 -3.27 10.70 22.65
C ASP A 273 -2.42 10.74 21.36
N ASP A 274 -3.04 11.10 20.23
CA ASP A 274 -2.36 11.38 18.97
C ASP A 274 -2.80 12.75 18.43
N THR A 275 -1.85 13.65 18.25
CA THR A 275 -2.11 14.98 17.69
C THR A 275 -2.39 14.93 16.18
N HIS A 276 -2.07 13.82 15.53
CA HIS A 276 -2.21 13.63 14.08
C HIS A 276 -2.84 12.27 13.74
N PRO A 277 -4.09 11.98 14.20
CA PRO A 277 -4.77 10.71 13.92
C PRO A 277 -5.46 10.69 12.55
N TRP A 278 -5.15 11.63 11.69
CA TRP A 278 -5.73 11.79 10.37
C TRP A 278 -4.73 12.42 9.40
N LEU A 279 -4.99 12.24 8.11
CA LEU A 279 -4.25 12.95 7.07
C LEU A 279 -5.15 13.17 5.83
N ARG A 280 -4.72 14.10 4.98
CA ARG A 280 -5.26 14.31 3.65
C ARG A 280 -4.16 14.75 2.69
N GLY A 281 -4.34 14.46 1.41
CA GLY A 281 -3.37 14.87 0.40
C GLY A 281 -3.69 14.34 -0.98
N ALA A 282 -2.84 14.69 -1.92
CA ALA A 282 -2.90 14.20 -3.27
C ALA A 282 -1.50 14.29 -3.90
N PHE A 283 -1.15 13.35 -4.74
CA PHE A 283 0.11 13.37 -5.48
C PHE A 283 -0.04 12.55 -6.78
N PRO A 284 0.71 12.88 -7.84
CA PRO A 284 0.71 12.08 -9.05
C PRO A 284 1.49 10.78 -8.85
N PRO A 285 0.93 9.63 -9.27
CA PRO A 285 1.70 8.39 -9.33
C PRO A 285 2.91 8.58 -10.24
N THR A 286 4.10 8.20 -9.77
CA THR A 286 5.35 8.53 -10.45
C THR A 286 6.35 7.39 -10.36
N VAL A 287 7.02 7.09 -11.47
CA VAL A 287 8.25 6.29 -11.53
C VAL A 287 9.40 7.22 -11.85
N ARG A 288 10.50 7.09 -11.12
CA ARG A 288 11.70 7.89 -11.33
C ARG A 288 12.86 7.02 -11.81
N ARG A 289 13.85 7.66 -12.43
CA ARG A 289 15.14 7.03 -12.73
C ARG A 289 15.83 6.65 -11.42
N PRO A 290 16.50 5.50 -11.36
CA PRO A 290 17.06 4.99 -10.10
C PRO A 290 18.27 5.79 -9.61
N VAL A 291 19.04 6.38 -10.52
CA VAL A 291 20.28 7.08 -10.23
C VAL A 291 20.11 8.57 -10.48
N ALA A 292 20.59 9.36 -9.56
CA ALA A 292 20.77 10.79 -9.70
C ALA A 292 22.22 11.15 -9.32
N HIS A 293 22.61 12.39 -9.55
CA HIS A 293 23.93 12.87 -9.23
C HIS A 293 23.87 14.08 -8.33
N THR A 294 24.83 14.17 -7.41
CA THR A 294 25.06 15.36 -6.62
C THR A 294 25.75 16.44 -7.46
N GLU A 295 25.92 17.64 -6.91
CA GLU A 295 26.55 18.75 -7.62
C GLU A 295 28.01 18.44 -8.09
N SER A 296 28.77 17.72 -7.26
CA SER A 296 30.10 17.24 -7.61
C SER A 296 30.16 15.99 -8.48
N GLY A 297 28.97 15.45 -8.85
CA GLY A 297 28.84 14.30 -9.76
C GLY A 297 28.91 12.94 -9.09
N HIS A 298 28.77 12.85 -7.77
CA HIS A 298 28.62 11.55 -7.07
C HIS A 298 27.29 10.93 -7.37
N ALA A 299 27.30 9.65 -7.76
CA ALA A 299 26.09 8.89 -7.99
C ALA A 299 25.36 8.58 -6.66
N ILE A 300 24.05 8.78 -6.64
CA ILE A 300 23.17 8.47 -5.51
C ILE A 300 22.00 7.60 -5.99
N TRP A 301 21.54 6.70 -5.12
CA TRP A 301 20.57 5.67 -5.48
C TRP A 301 19.22 5.88 -4.80
N GLY A 302 18.13 5.95 -5.58
CA GLY A 302 16.78 6.16 -5.08
C GLY A 302 16.15 4.89 -4.52
N LEU A 303 15.44 5.01 -3.38
CA LEU A 303 14.75 3.92 -2.70
C LEU A 303 13.36 4.33 -2.23
N GLY A 304 12.39 3.42 -2.31
CA GLY A 304 11.01 3.65 -1.88
C GLY A 304 10.30 4.70 -2.73
N ASP A 305 9.59 5.63 -2.12
CA ASP A 305 8.84 6.68 -2.84
C ASP A 305 9.77 7.65 -3.62
N SER A 306 11.06 7.66 -3.36
CA SER A 306 12.05 8.35 -4.19
C SER A 306 12.25 7.66 -5.55
N SER A 307 11.84 6.39 -5.70
CA SER A 307 11.83 5.62 -6.96
C SER A 307 10.41 5.43 -7.50
N PHE A 308 9.45 5.07 -6.63
CA PHE A 308 8.09 4.71 -7.00
C PHE A 308 7.08 5.36 -6.05
N ALA A 309 6.32 6.33 -6.52
CA ALA A 309 5.16 6.86 -5.81
C ALA A 309 3.89 6.25 -6.42
N PHE A 310 3.14 5.46 -5.64
CA PHE A 310 1.94 4.77 -6.06
C PHE A 310 0.68 5.51 -5.63
N ASP A 311 -0.37 5.48 -6.45
CA ASP A 311 -1.72 5.68 -5.96
C ASP A 311 -2.08 4.55 -4.98
N PRO A 312 -2.74 4.79 -3.86
CA PRO A 312 -2.96 3.77 -2.84
C PRO A 312 -4.01 2.70 -3.18
N ILE A 313 -4.81 2.87 -4.25
CA ILE A 313 -5.93 1.96 -4.63
C ILE A 313 -5.57 0.47 -4.65
N GLY A 314 -4.34 0.12 -5.03
CA GLY A 314 -3.86 -1.26 -5.07
C GLY A 314 -3.19 -1.73 -3.79
N GLY A 315 -2.99 -0.86 -2.80
CA GLY A 315 -2.24 -1.16 -1.56
C GLY A 315 -0.75 -1.48 -1.79
N GLN A 316 -0.16 -1.10 -2.94
CA GLN A 316 1.17 -1.57 -3.34
C GLN A 316 2.33 -0.73 -2.81
N GLY A 317 2.13 0.54 -2.49
CA GLY A 317 3.23 1.48 -2.22
C GLY A 317 4.18 1.05 -1.11
N ALA A 318 3.66 0.79 0.08
CA ALA A 318 4.45 0.37 1.24
C ALA A 318 5.14 -0.99 1.00
N GLY A 319 4.42 -1.94 0.41
CA GLY A 319 4.94 -3.26 0.06
C GLY A 319 6.05 -3.19 -0.99
N CYS A 320 5.89 -2.36 -2.02
CA CYS A 320 6.91 -2.16 -3.05
C CYS A 320 8.18 -1.54 -2.47
N GLY A 321 8.07 -0.50 -1.64
CA GLY A 321 9.23 0.10 -0.98
C GLY A 321 10.00 -0.86 -0.07
N ALA A 322 9.28 -1.69 0.69
CA ALA A 322 9.92 -2.71 1.54
C ALA A 322 10.59 -3.82 0.71
N ARG A 323 9.95 -4.30 -0.36
CA ARG A 323 10.53 -5.30 -1.26
C ARG A 323 11.73 -4.74 -2.03
N GLN A 324 11.68 -3.47 -2.46
CA GLN A 324 12.82 -2.80 -3.08
C GLN A 324 14.00 -2.71 -2.12
N ALA A 325 13.75 -2.33 -0.86
CA ALA A 325 14.79 -2.28 0.16
C ALA A 325 15.43 -3.65 0.39
N GLY A 326 14.62 -4.70 0.51
CA GLY A 326 15.13 -6.07 0.63
C GLY A 326 15.92 -6.53 -0.60
N TYR A 327 15.41 -6.27 -1.80
CA TYR A 327 16.09 -6.64 -3.05
C TYR A 327 17.43 -5.92 -3.22
N TYR A 328 17.49 -4.63 -2.89
CA TYR A 328 18.73 -3.86 -2.92
C TYR A 328 19.72 -4.36 -1.87
N THR A 329 19.25 -4.64 -0.65
CA THR A 329 20.06 -5.22 0.41
C THR A 329 20.69 -6.55 -0.02
N ASP A 330 19.89 -7.45 -0.62
CA ASP A 330 20.39 -8.73 -1.16
C ASP A 330 21.46 -8.52 -2.24
N ALA A 331 21.21 -7.62 -3.18
CA ALA A 331 22.15 -7.32 -4.28
C ALA A 331 23.47 -6.70 -3.77
N ILE A 332 23.40 -5.82 -2.76
CA ILE A 332 24.59 -5.24 -2.13
C ILE A 332 25.39 -6.34 -1.43
N ILE A 333 24.74 -7.21 -0.67
CA ILE A 333 25.39 -8.35 0.02
C ILE A 333 26.05 -9.29 -0.99
N GLU A 334 25.36 -9.60 -2.09
CA GLU A 334 25.90 -10.45 -3.16
C GLU A 334 27.09 -9.81 -3.86
N ARG A 335 27.08 -8.49 -4.04
CA ARG A 335 28.20 -7.72 -4.62
C ARG A 335 29.45 -7.72 -3.72
N GLY A 336 29.27 -7.78 -2.41
CA GLY A 336 30.37 -7.74 -1.42
C GLY A 336 30.98 -6.35 -1.27
N ASP A 337 32.31 -6.22 -1.54
CA ASP A 337 33.04 -4.97 -1.34
C ASP A 337 32.90 -3.96 -2.52
N GLY A 338 31.97 -4.21 -3.46
CA GLY A 338 31.71 -3.30 -4.57
C GLY A 338 32.58 -3.52 -5.82
N PRO A 339 32.75 -2.55 -6.72
CA PRO A 339 32.22 -1.19 -6.66
C PRO A 339 30.70 -1.10 -6.83
N PHE A 340 30.09 -0.12 -6.18
CA PHE A 340 28.66 0.20 -6.31
C PHE A 340 28.48 1.35 -7.30
N ASP A 341 28.90 1.12 -8.55
CA ASP A 341 28.82 2.10 -9.63
C ASP A 341 27.40 2.22 -10.22
N GLU A 342 27.20 3.18 -11.10
CA GLU A 342 25.90 3.43 -11.75
C GLU A 342 25.39 2.20 -12.50
N THR A 343 26.28 1.44 -13.13
CA THR A 343 25.91 0.21 -13.86
C THR A 343 25.28 -0.79 -12.91
N PHE A 344 25.88 -1.01 -11.73
CA PHE A 344 25.33 -1.88 -10.70
C PHE A 344 23.97 -1.37 -10.21
N MET A 345 23.85 -0.07 -9.92
CA MET A 345 22.61 0.53 -9.45
C MET A 345 21.48 0.38 -10.48
N GLU A 346 21.75 0.68 -11.74
CA GLU A 346 20.79 0.59 -12.84
C GLU A 346 20.38 -0.85 -13.15
N GLU A 347 21.33 -1.79 -13.15
CA GLU A 347 21.05 -3.20 -13.40
C GLU A 347 20.20 -3.82 -12.27
N THR A 348 20.54 -3.51 -11.03
CA THR A 348 19.76 -3.94 -9.87
C THR A 348 18.34 -3.37 -9.89
N TYR A 349 18.21 -2.06 -10.16
CA TYR A 349 16.88 -1.45 -10.31
C TYR A 349 16.10 -2.06 -11.47
N ARG A 350 16.71 -2.31 -12.62
CA ARG A 350 16.06 -2.93 -13.77
C ARG A 350 15.52 -4.31 -13.41
N GLY A 351 16.30 -5.14 -12.72
CA GLY A 351 15.85 -6.44 -12.25
C GLY A 351 14.67 -6.35 -11.29
N PHE A 352 14.71 -5.42 -10.34
CA PHE A 352 13.58 -5.16 -9.44
C PHE A 352 12.35 -4.63 -10.19
N TYR A 353 12.54 -3.69 -11.13
CA TYR A 353 11.46 -3.14 -11.95
C TYR A 353 10.74 -4.22 -12.77
N GLU A 354 11.50 -5.08 -13.44
CA GLU A 354 10.95 -6.16 -14.27
C GLU A 354 10.20 -7.20 -13.43
N TRP A 355 10.75 -7.55 -12.28
CA TRP A 355 10.14 -8.53 -11.40
C TRP A 355 8.90 -7.99 -10.67
N HIS A 356 9.04 -6.87 -9.98
CA HIS A 356 8.02 -6.40 -9.02
C HIS A 356 7.54 -4.97 -9.25
N GLY A 357 8.45 -4.00 -9.37
CA GLY A 357 8.11 -2.57 -9.37
C GLY A 357 7.19 -2.19 -10.53
N GLY A 358 7.53 -2.61 -11.75
CA GLY A 358 6.72 -2.37 -12.95
C GLY A 358 5.36 -3.03 -12.92
N PRO A 359 5.26 -4.34 -12.67
CA PRO A 359 3.96 -5.01 -12.50
C PRO A 359 3.08 -4.39 -11.42
N SER A 360 3.63 -4.01 -10.26
CA SER A 360 2.88 -3.35 -9.18
C SER A 360 2.36 -1.98 -9.60
N TYR A 361 3.20 -1.18 -10.27
CA TYR A 361 2.82 0.14 -10.75
C TYR A 361 1.73 0.06 -11.83
N ASN A 362 1.90 -0.84 -12.79
CA ASN A 362 0.93 -1.04 -13.86
C ASN A 362 -0.39 -1.64 -13.35
N PHE A 363 -0.34 -2.55 -12.37
CA PHE A 363 -1.53 -3.08 -11.71
C PHE A 363 -2.31 -1.96 -11.01
N THR A 364 -1.62 -1.11 -10.24
CA THR A 364 -2.25 0.04 -9.58
C THR A 364 -2.90 0.99 -10.59
N ASN A 365 -2.19 1.35 -11.66
CA ASN A 365 -2.72 2.24 -12.69
C ASN A 365 -3.91 1.64 -13.44
N LEU A 366 -3.92 0.33 -13.65
CA LEU A 366 -5.06 -0.36 -14.26
C LEU A 366 -6.33 -0.23 -13.41
N LEU A 367 -6.21 -0.22 -12.08
CA LEU A 367 -7.34 -0.03 -11.18
C LEU A 367 -7.88 1.41 -11.19
N LEU A 368 -7.07 2.40 -11.58
CA LEU A 368 -7.47 3.80 -11.71
C LEU A 368 -8.34 4.06 -12.93
N GLU A 369 -8.19 3.24 -13.97
CA GLU A 369 -8.91 3.37 -15.22
C GLU A 369 -10.25 2.61 -15.20
N PRO A 370 -11.22 3.00 -16.03
CA PRO A 370 -12.38 2.17 -16.27
C PRO A 370 -11.95 0.79 -16.80
N LEU A 371 -12.45 -0.27 -16.18
CA LEU A 371 -12.11 -1.63 -16.58
C LEU A 371 -12.32 -1.84 -18.09
N ASP A 372 -11.29 -2.29 -18.76
CA ASP A 372 -11.35 -2.73 -20.16
C ASP A 372 -12.11 -4.06 -20.30
N SER A 373 -12.15 -4.64 -21.50
CA SER A 373 -12.83 -5.92 -21.76
C SER A 373 -12.21 -7.10 -20.99
N THR A 374 -10.90 -7.07 -20.73
CA THR A 374 -10.17 -8.13 -20.03
C THR A 374 -10.40 -8.04 -18.54
N GLY A 375 -10.25 -6.86 -17.95
CA GLY A 375 -10.54 -6.63 -16.53
C GLY A 375 -12.00 -6.94 -16.18
N ARG A 376 -12.95 -6.49 -17.03
CA ARG A 376 -14.38 -6.87 -16.86
C ARG A 376 -14.60 -8.37 -16.93
N PHE A 377 -13.94 -9.07 -17.85
CA PHE A 377 -14.05 -10.52 -17.96
C PHE A 377 -13.54 -11.22 -16.70
N VAL A 378 -12.38 -10.85 -16.18
CA VAL A 378 -11.81 -11.43 -14.95
C VAL A 378 -12.72 -11.18 -13.76
N LEU A 379 -13.14 -9.93 -13.56
CA LEU A 379 -14.01 -9.56 -12.45
C LEU A 379 -15.38 -10.25 -12.53
N THR A 380 -16.00 -10.31 -13.72
CA THR A 380 -17.25 -11.06 -13.93
C THR A 380 -17.08 -12.53 -13.60
N SER A 381 -15.95 -13.12 -13.97
CA SER A 381 -15.67 -14.53 -13.65
C SER A 381 -15.45 -14.76 -12.15
N ALA A 382 -14.85 -13.80 -11.46
CA ALA A 382 -14.71 -13.82 -9.99
C ALA A 382 -16.08 -13.75 -9.28
N PHE A 383 -17.06 -13.02 -9.83
CA PHE A 383 -18.44 -13.05 -9.35
C PHE A 383 -19.16 -14.38 -9.57
N GLY A 384 -18.68 -15.18 -10.49
CA GLY A 384 -19.29 -16.48 -10.86
C GLY A 384 -18.67 -17.70 -10.19
N ASP A 385 -17.43 -17.56 -9.68
CA ASP A 385 -16.73 -18.69 -9.05
C ASP A 385 -15.84 -18.19 -7.90
N PRO A 386 -16.09 -18.61 -6.66
CA PRO A 386 -15.33 -18.16 -5.49
C PRO A 386 -13.83 -18.52 -5.57
N ARG A 387 -13.44 -19.56 -6.32
CA ARG A 387 -12.03 -19.91 -6.50
C ARG A 387 -11.31 -18.88 -7.40
N VAL A 388 -12.02 -18.32 -8.38
CA VAL A 388 -11.50 -17.21 -9.20
C VAL A 388 -11.38 -15.95 -8.37
N SER A 389 -12.39 -15.66 -7.53
CA SER A 389 -12.35 -14.55 -6.56
C SER A 389 -11.16 -14.69 -5.60
N GLN A 390 -11.01 -15.86 -5.01
CA GLN A 390 -9.89 -16.19 -4.11
C GLN A 390 -8.54 -15.90 -4.78
N ARG A 391 -8.32 -16.43 -5.98
CA ARG A 391 -7.06 -16.24 -6.70
C ARG A 391 -6.84 -14.79 -7.15
N PHE A 392 -7.92 -14.04 -7.42
CA PHE A 392 -7.84 -12.63 -7.74
C PHE A 392 -7.28 -11.83 -6.55
N PHE A 393 -7.80 -12.02 -5.34
CA PHE A 393 -7.31 -11.31 -4.16
C PHE A 393 -5.92 -11.76 -3.71
N GLN A 394 -5.56 -13.03 -3.86
CA GLN A 394 -4.18 -13.50 -3.66
C GLN A 394 -3.18 -12.77 -4.56
N GLY A 395 -3.60 -12.38 -5.76
CA GLY A 395 -2.78 -11.63 -6.71
C GLY A 395 -2.40 -10.22 -6.25
N PHE A 396 -3.10 -9.63 -5.28
CA PHE A 396 -2.68 -8.35 -4.67
C PHE A 396 -1.34 -8.48 -3.92
N ASN A 397 -1.07 -9.64 -3.33
CA ASN A 397 0.23 -9.96 -2.74
C ASN A 397 1.31 -10.21 -3.81
N ARG A 398 0.91 -10.60 -5.02
CA ARG A 398 1.78 -10.98 -6.14
C ARG A 398 1.37 -10.31 -7.45
N PRO A 399 1.47 -8.97 -7.54
CA PRO A 399 1.02 -8.21 -8.71
C PRO A 399 1.72 -8.65 -10.02
N TRP A 400 2.95 -9.19 -9.95
CA TRP A 400 3.63 -9.76 -11.12
C TRP A 400 2.95 -11.02 -11.69
N GLU A 401 2.18 -11.75 -10.89
CA GLU A 401 1.36 -12.88 -11.35
C GLU A 401 -0.02 -12.41 -11.84
N LEU A 402 -0.60 -11.38 -11.21
CA LEU A 402 -1.95 -10.91 -11.51
C LEU A 402 -2.00 -9.93 -12.69
N TYR A 403 -1.09 -8.97 -12.76
CA TYR A 403 -1.14 -7.91 -13.77
C TYR A 403 -1.18 -8.44 -15.21
N PRO A 404 -0.33 -9.42 -15.64
CA PRO A 404 -0.40 -9.95 -16.99
C PRO A 404 -1.76 -10.57 -17.34
N MET A 405 -2.45 -11.15 -16.34
CA MET A 405 -3.77 -11.77 -16.52
C MET A 405 -4.87 -10.72 -16.68
N LEU A 406 -4.69 -9.52 -16.11
CA LEU A 406 -5.61 -8.40 -16.29
C LEU A 406 -5.37 -7.62 -17.59
N ALA A 407 -4.14 -7.65 -18.10
CA ALA A 407 -3.72 -6.91 -19.29
C ALA A 407 -3.90 -7.70 -20.61
N GLN A 408 -3.92 -9.06 -20.57
CA GLN A 408 -3.91 -9.89 -21.76
C GLN A 408 -5.05 -10.91 -21.76
N LYS A 409 -5.96 -10.80 -22.74
CA LYS A 409 -7.23 -11.54 -22.79
C LYS A 409 -7.06 -13.06 -22.84
N ASP A 410 -6.08 -13.56 -23.54
CA ASP A 410 -5.90 -15.02 -23.69
C ASP A 410 -5.30 -15.60 -22.40
N LEU A 411 -4.33 -14.91 -21.79
CA LEU A 411 -3.82 -15.27 -20.46
C LEU A 411 -4.93 -15.21 -19.40
N ALA A 412 -5.81 -14.21 -19.47
CA ALA A 412 -6.97 -14.12 -18.57
C ALA A 412 -7.88 -15.34 -18.65
N ARG A 413 -8.15 -15.85 -19.86
CA ARG A 413 -9.01 -17.03 -20.06
C ARG A 413 -8.39 -18.29 -19.49
N GLU A 414 -7.09 -18.50 -19.73
CA GLU A 414 -6.34 -19.63 -19.19
C GLU A 414 -6.31 -19.56 -17.66
N TRP A 415 -5.99 -18.40 -17.13
CA TRP A 415 -5.93 -18.17 -15.69
C TRP A 415 -7.28 -18.40 -14.99
N VAL A 416 -8.38 -17.86 -15.55
CA VAL A 416 -9.73 -18.10 -15.03
C VAL A 416 -10.09 -19.57 -15.11
N GLY A 417 -9.79 -20.24 -16.23
CA GLY A 417 -10.04 -21.68 -16.41
C GLY A 417 -9.30 -22.53 -15.36
N ALA A 418 -8.01 -22.22 -15.15
CA ALA A 418 -7.19 -22.90 -14.14
C ALA A 418 -7.71 -22.64 -12.71
N ALA A 419 -8.04 -21.40 -12.38
CA ALA A 419 -8.59 -21.05 -11.07
C ALA A 419 -9.93 -21.74 -10.81
N ALA A 420 -10.83 -21.75 -11.81
CA ALA A 420 -12.14 -22.41 -11.71
C ALA A 420 -12.07 -23.94 -11.74
N GLY A 421 -10.88 -24.52 -11.98
CA GLY A 421 -10.73 -25.98 -12.13
C GLY A 421 -11.53 -26.55 -13.30
N GLY A 422 -11.71 -25.75 -14.38
CA GLY A 422 -12.52 -26.16 -15.53
C GLY A 422 -12.68 -25.09 -16.59
N SER A 423 -13.89 -24.90 -17.12
CA SER A 423 -14.14 -23.97 -18.21
C SER A 423 -14.31 -22.52 -17.71
N TRP A 424 -13.48 -21.61 -18.20
CA TRP A 424 -13.67 -20.17 -17.98
C TRP A 424 -15.05 -19.67 -18.43
N ARG A 425 -15.66 -20.32 -19.45
CA ARG A 425 -17.02 -19.97 -19.93
C ARG A 425 -18.07 -20.17 -18.86
N THR A 426 -17.96 -21.25 -18.09
CA THR A 426 -18.89 -21.54 -16.99
C THR A 426 -18.79 -20.50 -15.88
N ALA A 427 -17.57 -20.16 -15.46
CA ALA A 427 -17.36 -19.11 -14.44
C ALA A 427 -17.91 -17.75 -14.89
N ASN A 428 -17.61 -17.35 -16.13
CA ASN A 428 -18.07 -16.08 -16.69
C ASN A 428 -19.59 -16.02 -16.89
N ALA A 429 -20.21 -17.12 -17.36
CA ALA A 429 -21.68 -17.20 -17.51
C ALA A 429 -22.41 -17.12 -16.16
N LYS A 430 -21.90 -17.82 -15.13
CA LYS A 430 -22.43 -17.72 -13.76
C LYS A 430 -22.27 -16.30 -13.20
N GLY A 431 -21.12 -15.67 -13.41
CA GLY A 431 -20.90 -14.29 -12.99
C GLY A 431 -21.86 -13.31 -13.66
N THR A 432 -22.06 -13.44 -14.96
CA THR A 432 -23.05 -12.64 -15.69
C THR A 432 -24.46 -12.84 -15.14
N PHE A 433 -24.83 -14.08 -14.85
CA PHE A 433 -26.12 -14.39 -14.23
C PHE A 433 -26.26 -13.78 -12.84
N ASN A 434 -25.23 -13.89 -11.98
CA ASN A 434 -25.22 -13.30 -10.65
C ASN A 434 -25.36 -11.77 -10.68
N ILE A 435 -24.70 -11.10 -11.62
CA ILE A 435 -24.82 -9.66 -11.85
C ILE A 435 -26.28 -9.29 -12.20
N ILE A 436 -26.90 -10.01 -13.13
CA ILE A 436 -28.29 -9.76 -13.54
C ILE A 436 -29.25 -9.98 -12.37
N VAL A 437 -29.09 -11.07 -11.63
CA VAL A 437 -29.91 -11.37 -10.44
C VAL A 437 -29.73 -10.32 -9.36
N GLY A 438 -28.48 -9.88 -9.11
CA GLY A 438 -28.16 -8.80 -8.17
C GLY A 438 -28.91 -7.52 -8.53
N GLN A 439 -28.83 -7.09 -9.80
CA GLN A 439 -29.55 -5.91 -10.30
C GLN A 439 -31.08 -6.01 -10.16
N LEU A 440 -31.64 -7.21 -10.40
CA LEU A 440 -33.08 -7.45 -10.24
C LEU A 440 -33.49 -7.40 -8.77
N ARG A 441 -32.75 -8.04 -7.87
CA ARG A 441 -32.98 -8.00 -6.42
C ARG A 441 -32.94 -6.56 -5.90
N GLN A 442 -31.97 -5.77 -6.32
CA GLN A 442 -31.84 -4.36 -5.94
C GLN A 442 -33.08 -3.54 -6.34
N LYS A 443 -33.62 -3.76 -7.53
CA LYS A 443 -34.84 -3.07 -7.99
C LYS A 443 -36.10 -3.45 -7.18
N THR A 444 -36.14 -4.67 -6.62
CA THR A 444 -37.33 -5.19 -5.93
C THR A 444 -37.29 -5.03 -4.42
N ARG A 445 -36.12 -5.07 -3.78
CA ARG A 445 -35.94 -5.06 -2.31
C ARG A 445 -35.41 -3.74 -1.74
N GLY A 446 -35.07 -2.77 -2.58
CA GLY A 446 -34.38 -1.56 -2.13
C GLY A 446 -32.88 -1.77 -1.89
N ARG A 447 -32.19 -0.74 -1.38
CA ARG A 447 -30.72 -0.64 -1.30
C ARG A 447 -30.04 -1.49 -0.20
N HIS A 448 -30.72 -2.36 0.49
CA HIS A 448 -30.15 -3.14 1.59
C HIS A 448 -29.99 -4.60 1.18
N PHE A 449 -28.74 -4.99 0.89
CA PHE A 449 -28.35 -6.39 0.88
C PHE A 449 -27.94 -6.80 2.29
N ALA A 450 -28.82 -7.51 2.97
CA ALA A 450 -28.34 -8.45 3.96
C ALA A 450 -27.65 -9.58 3.20
N TYR A 451 -26.47 -9.96 3.63
CA TYR A 451 -25.76 -11.13 3.15
C TYR A 451 -26.62 -12.35 3.49
N ASP A 452 -27.29 -12.95 2.51
CA ASP A 452 -27.89 -14.25 2.70
C ASP A 452 -26.75 -15.28 2.59
N ASP A 453 -26.37 -15.85 3.72
CA ASP A 453 -25.32 -16.87 3.89
C ASP A 453 -25.76 -18.25 3.32
N GLU A 454 -26.83 -18.27 2.53
CA GLU A 454 -27.36 -19.47 1.88
C GLU A 454 -27.09 -19.46 0.38
N SER A 455 -25.80 -19.71 -0.01
CA SER A 455 -25.48 -20.31 -1.31
C SER A 455 -24.02 -20.79 -1.39
#